data_3c49ec8f9855ef3782f6dec5c604b3f1
#
_entry.id   3c49ec8f9855ef3782f6dec5c604b3f1
#
_cell.length_a   1.000
_cell.length_b   1.000
_cell.length_c   1.000
_cell.angle_alpha   90.00
_cell.angle_beta   90.00
_cell.angle_gamma   90.00
#
_symmetry.space_group_name_H-M   'P 1'
#
loop_
_entity.id
_entity.type
_entity.pdbx_description
1 polymer ?
#
loop_
_entity_poly.entity_id
_entity_poly.type
_entity_poly.pdbx_seq_one_letter_code
_entity_poly.pdbx_strand_id
1 'polypeptide(L)'
;MKAREFLDGIADLAQSFRAKIELEVDAFAVDEAAKADRLERVRDPETGYRFFMETYMPHYLGKPPSLLHQELYRDLPTMVQEKEGQRRLVIAPRGSAKSTHISQGFPLWCILTEQKHYICLIMDAFEQAAVMIEAIKAELEINPRIAYDFPEVAGAGRTWREGVIVTRNNIKVEGFGTGKKIRGRRHGPYRPDLVVLDDIENDENVESPKQRDKLEKWVSKAVLKLGPTDGSMDVLYAGTVLLFDAVIVRFSKKPGWQVSRYQALLKWPDRMDLWDEWEELYLNDEPAADAYYLKHKAEMNKGAIVNWPEMHSLLFLMKERAGDHDSFESEYQNNPINGDNAFRDMTYWVMTRRDWLYFGAIDPSLGKKKKGRDPSAILVGGYSPETGVLDVVEASIRKRLPDVIIADALDMQRKYECTLWFVESVQFQEFFRTEAMKRAAKAGLAMPCYPIQPITDKELRIERLQPPMVAGLIRLHKSQSTLIDQLQQWPNAPHDDGPDCLEMLYSNALKFGGVASGSTQIAVSAASKDPMAGY
;
A
#
# COMPACT_ATOMS: atom_id res chain seq x y z
N MET A 1 23.53 3.91 32.81
CA MET A 1 22.52 4.93 32.50
C MET A 1 21.47 4.35 31.55
N LYS A 2 21.77 4.01 30.31
CA LYS A 2 20.78 3.49 29.32
C LYS A 2 19.93 2.27 29.76
N ALA A 3 20.52 1.28 30.46
CA ALA A 3 19.76 0.09 30.91
C ALA A 3 18.76 0.40 32.02
N ARG A 4 19.04 1.35 32.89
CA ARG A 4 18.15 1.75 33.99
C ARG A 4 17.00 2.63 33.47
N GLU A 5 17.31 3.59 32.59
CA GLU A 5 16.31 4.41 31.90
C GLU A 5 15.33 3.55 31.08
N PHE A 6 15.85 2.49 30.46
CA PHE A 6 15.03 1.52 29.74
C PHE A 6 14.09 0.73 30.67
N LEU A 7 14.59 0.22 31.79
CA LEU A 7 13.78 -0.50 32.77
C LEU A 7 12.69 0.40 33.37
N ASP A 8 13.03 1.65 33.68
CA ASP A 8 12.08 2.63 34.18
C ASP A 8 10.99 2.92 33.14
N GLY A 9 11.34 3.08 31.86
CA GLY A 9 10.39 3.28 30.76
C GLY A 9 9.45 2.08 30.52
N ILE A 10 9.94 0.86 30.65
CA ILE A 10 9.08 -0.35 30.59
C ILE A 10 8.13 -0.42 31.79
N ALA A 11 8.60 -0.04 32.99
CA ALA A 11 7.75 -0.03 34.17
C ALA A 11 6.60 0.97 34.04
N ASP A 12 6.86 2.16 33.49
CA ASP A 12 5.84 3.18 33.23
C ASP A 12 4.81 2.69 32.21
N LEU A 13 5.26 2.07 31.12
CA LEU A 13 4.39 1.45 30.11
C LEU A 13 3.53 0.33 30.71
N ALA A 14 4.13 -0.55 31.49
CA ALA A 14 3.41 -1.62 32.18
C ALA A 14 2.34 -1.06 33.12
N GLN A 15 2.64 0.04 33.82
CA GLN A 15 1.66 0.71 34.66
C GLN A 15 0.52 1.32 33.84
N SER A 16 0.82 1.92 32.68
CA SER A 16 -0.22 2.47 31.79
C SER A 16 -1.15 1.37 31.23
N PHE A 17 -0.62 0.20 30.88
CA PHE A 17 -1.45 -0.94 30.46
C PHE A 17 -2.38 -1.39 31.59
N ARG A 18 -1.86 -1.53 32.82
CA ARG A 18 -2.68 -1.92 33.99
C ARG A 18 -3.79 -0.91 34.27
N ALA A 19 -3.45 0.39 34.30
CA ALA A 19 -4.42 1.44 34.53
C ALA A 19 -5.55 1.46 33.48
N LYS A 20 -5.22 1.20 32.22
CA LYS A 20 -6.21 1.11 31.14
C LYS A 20 -7.14 -0.08 31.32
N ILE A 21 -6.61 -1.25 31.66
CA ILE A 21 -7.42 -2.45 31.91
C ILE A 21 -8.37 -2.22 33.08
N GLU A 22 -7.87 -1.68 34.21
CA GLU A 22 -8.69 -1.36 35.40
C GLU A 22 -9.81 -0.36 35.10
N LEU A 23 -9.57 0.60 34.22
CA LEU A 23 -10.55 1.63 33.85
C LEU A 23 -11.61 1.14 32.87
N GLU A 24 -11.24 0.29 31.90
CA GLU A 24 -12.06 -0.01 30.73
C GLU A 24 -12.65 -1.43 30.74
N VAL A 25 -12.21 -2.32 31.65
CA VAL A 25 -12.65 -3.72 31.67
C VAL A 25 -13.41 -4.05 32.96
N ASP A 26 -14.72 -4.14 32.87
CA ASP A 26 -15.57 -4.59 33.97
C ASP A 26 -15.48 -6.12 34.15
N ALA A 27 -15.56 -6.58 35.40
CA ALA A 27 -15.68 -7.99 35.72
C ALA A 27 -17.01 -8.57 35.23
N PHE A 28 -17.01 -9.87 34.93
CA PHE A 28 -18.29 -10.56 34.66
C PHE A 28 -19.12 -10.69 35.93
N ALA A 29 -20.45 -10.69 35.77
CA ALA A 29 -21.35 -11.13 36.81
C ALA A 29 -21.09 -12.61 37.14
N VAL A 30 -21.24 -12.97 38.41
CA VAL A 30 -21.04 -14.36 38.88
C VAL A 30 -22.20 -15.23 38.34
N ASP A 31 -21.89 -16.02 37.33
CA ASP A 31 -22.80 -16.95 36.65
C ASP A 31 -22.03 -18.10 36.03
N GLU A 32 -22.14 -19.29 36.65
CA GLU A 32 -21.40 -20.48 36.22
C GLU A 32 -21.88 -21.03 34.87
N ALA A 33 -23.15 -20.86 34.50
CA ALA A 33 -23.64 -21.30 33.21
C ALA A 33 -23.10 -20.39 32.09
N ALA A 34 -23.11 -19.08 32.29
CA ALA A 34 -22.53 -18.12 31.38
C ALA A 34 -20.99 -18.28 31.25
N LYS A 35 -20.33 -18.64 32.35
CA LYS A 35 -18.89 -18.98 32.36
C LYS A 35 -18.62 -20.21 31.49
N ALA A 36 -19.38 -21.28 31.68
CA ALA A 36 -19.24 -22.50 30.87
C ALA A 36 -19.42 -22.24 29.39
N ASP A 37 -20.43 -21.45 28.98
CA ASP A 37 -20.67 -21.02 27.61
C ASP A 37 -19.46 -20.24 27.04
N ARG A 38 -18.93 -19.27 27.82
CA ARG A 38 -17.75 -18.51 27.38
C ARG A 38 -16.51 -19.38 27.21
N LEU A 39 -16.28 -20.34 28.09
CA LEU A 39 -15.15 -21.27 28.03
C LEU A 39 -15.26 -22.23 26.83
N GLU A 40 -16.45 -22.61 26.42
CA GLU A 40 -16.70 -23.35 25.19
C GLU A 40 -16.43 -22.50 23.96
N ARG A 41 -17.04 -21.31 23.90
CA ARG A 41 -16.91 -20.39 22.76
C ARG A 41 -15.48 -19.91 22.52
N VAL A 42 -14.71 -19.64 23.57
CA VAL A 42 -13.31 -19.18 23.42
C VAL A 42 -12.40 -20.26 22.83
N ARG A 43 -12.77 -21.54 22.97
CA ARG A 43 -12.05 -22.69 22.41
C ARG A 43 -12.55 -23.13 21.04
N ASP A 44 -13.61 -22.48 20.54
CA ASP A 44 -14.14 -22.80 19.22
C ASP A 44 -13.07 -22.62 18.13
N PRO A 45 -12.89 -23.63 17.26
CA PRO A 45 -11.81 -23.65 16.28
C PRO A 45 -11.91 -22.59 15.18
N GLU A 46 -13.09 -22.04 14.94
CA GLU A 46 -13.31 -21.07 13.87
C GLU A 46 -13.51 -19.65 14.40
N THR A 47 -14.24 -19.51 15.51
CA THR A 47 -14.69 -18.23 16.04
C THR A 47 -14.05 -17.85 17.36
N GLY A 48 -13.33 -18.76 18.01
CA GLY A 48 -12.86 -18.60 19.39
C GLY A 48 -11.90 -17.44 19.58
N TYR A 49 -11.01 -17.19 18.63
CA TYR A 49 -10.10 -16.05 18.70
C TYR A 49 -10.82 -14.70 18.56
N ARG A 50 -11.78 -14.61 17.66
CA ARG A 50 -12.63 -13.42 17.54
C ARG A 50 -13.41 -13.18 18.84
N PHE A 51 -14.06 -14.24 19.34
CA PHE A 51 -14.79 -14.19 20.60
C PHE A 51 -13.90 -13.75 21.76
N PHE A 52 -12.66 -14.26 21.82
CA PHE A 52 -11.67 -13.86 22.82
C PHE A 52 -11.38 -12.36 22.75
N MET A 53 -11.05 -11.84 21.58
CA MET A 53 -10.74 -10.43 21.41
C MET A 53 -11.92 -9.54 21.82
N GLU A 54 -13.14 -9.85 21.35
CA GLU A 54 -14.34 -9.07 21.64
C GLU A 54 -14.77 -9.16 23.12
N THR A 55 -14.52 -10.29 23.77
CA THR A 55 -15.00 -10.56 25.13
C THR A 55 -13.99 -10.23 26.22
N TYR A 56 -12.71 -10.57 26.03
CA TYR A 56 -11.68 -10.42 27.07
C TYR A 56 -10.76 -9.21 26.82
N MET A 57 -10.68 -8.72 25.58
CA MET A 57 -9.83 -7.59 25.22
C MET A 57 -10.59 -6.42 24.54
N PRO A 58 -11.81 -6.05 24.99
CA PRO A 58 -12.62 -5.01 24.36
C PRO A 58 -11.96 -3.64 24.38
N HIS A 59 -11.13 -3.34 25.37
CA HIS A 59 -10.39 -2.09 25.54
C HIS A 59 -9.33 -1.84 24.46
N TYR A 60 -9.00 -2.85 23.62
CA TYR A 60 -8.19 -2.67 22.41
C TYR A 60 -9.05 -2.46 21.15
N LEU A 61 -10.34 -2.73 21.21
CA LEU A 61 -11.25 -2.73 20.06
C LEU A 61 -12.10 -1.45 20.00
N GLY A 62 -11.47 -0.30 20.11
CA GLY A 62 -12.17 1.00 20.08
C GLY A 62 -12.84 1.36 18.74
N LYS A 63 -12.63 0.55 17.70
CA LYS A 63 -13.19 0.72 16.34
C LYS A 63 -13.65 -0.62 15.79
N PRO A 64 -14.66 -0.64 14.90
CA PRO A 64 -15.04 -1.86 14.17
C PRO A 64 -13.85 -2.50 13.45
N PRO A 65 -13.81 -3.83 13.33
CA PRO A 65 -12.70 -4.55 12.72
C PRO A 65 -12.60 -4.25 11.21
N SER A 66 -11.39 -3.97 10.74
CA SER A 66 -11.07 -3.87 9.31
C SER A 66 -11.11 -5.24 8.61
N LEU A 67 -10.94 -5.25 7.29
CA LEU A 67 -10.78 -6.48 6.51
C LEU A 67 -9.62 -7.35 7.04
N LEU A 68 -8.47 -6.74 7.35
CA LEU A 68 -7.34 -7.42 7.99
C LEU A 68 -7.76 -8.18 9.26
N HIS A 69 -8.46 -7.49 10.18
CA HIS A 69 -8.85 -8.10 11.45
C HIS A 69 -9.84 -9.25 11.26
N GLN A 70 -10.80 -9.11 10.33
CA GLN A 70 -11.75 -10.18 10.01
C GLN A 70 -11.04 -11.44 9.48
N GLU A 71 -10.03 -11.26 8.64
CA GLU A 71 -9.23 -12.39 8.14
C GLU A 71 -8.34 -12.99 9.23
N LEU A 72 -7.72 -12.18 10.09
CA LEU A 72 -6.96 -12.68 11.24
C LEU A 72 -7.84 -13.51 12.20
N TYR A 73 -9.07 -13.06 12.46
CA TYR A 73 -10.02 -13.79 13.31
C TYR A 73 -10.39 -15.16 12.76
N ARG A 74 -10.47 -15.30 11.44
CA ARG A 74 -10.74 -16.57 10.76
C ARG A 74 -9.49 -17.46 10.69
N ASP A 75 -8.35 -16.88 10.35
CA ASP A 75 -7.18 -17.62 9.91
C ASP A 75 -6.23 -18.03 11.05
N LEU A 76 -6.13 -17.24 12.13
CA LEU A 76 -5.21 -17.55 13.21
C LEU A 76 -5.67 -18.77 14.06
N PRO A 77 -6.97 -18.93 14.40
CA PRO A 77 -7.41 -20.14 15.10
C PRO A 77 -7.16 -21.41 14.28
N THR A 78 -7.44 -21.38 12.97
CA THR A 78 -7.24 -22.55 12.12
C THR A 78 -5.77 -22.94 11.98
N MET A 79 -4.86 -21.95 11.99
CA MET A 79 -3.42 -22.16 11.90
C MET A 79 -2.89 -23.10 13.01
N VAL A 80 -3.33 -22.92 14.25
CA VAL A 80 -2.80 -23.69 15.39
C VAL A 80 -3.41 -25.08 15.55
N GLN A 81 -4.41 -25.40 14.77
CA GLN A 81 -5.08 -26.71 14.81
C GLN A 81 -4.50 -27.72 13.81
N GLU A 82 -3.76 -27.23 12.83
CA GLU A 82 -3.09 -28.06 11.86
C GLU A 82 -1.95 -28.84 12.54
N LYS A 83 -1.80 -30.11 12.17
CA LYS A 83 -0.72 -30.96 12.71
C LYS A 83 0.65 -30.55 12.17
N GLU A 84 0.69 -30.13 10.93
CA GLU A 84 1.89 -29.60 10.29
C GLU A 84 1.99 -28.12 10.54
N GLY A 85 3.17 -27.64 10.97
CA GLY A 85 3.39 -26.22 11.25
C GLY A 85 3.16 -25.33 10.04
N GLN A 86 2.33 -24.35 10.22
CA GLN A 86 1.93 -23.39 9.19
C GLN A 86 2.88 -22.19 9.17
N ARG A 87 3.03 -21.58 8.01
CA ARG A 87 3.79 -20.32 7.85
C ARG A 87 2.90 -19.29 7.21
N ARG A 88 2.50 -18.29 8.00
CA ARG A 88 1.71 -17.17 7.53
C ARG A 88 2.54 -15.91 7.50
N LEU A 89 2.36 -15.13 6.45
CA LEU A 89 3.00 -13.85 6.27
C LEU A 89 1.92 -12.79 6.02
N VAL A 90 1.89 -11.79 6.90
CA VAL A 90 0.88 -10.72 6.90
C VAL A 90 1.58 -9.40 6.64
N ILE A 91 1.41 -8.86 5.46
CA ILE A 91 1.86 -7.52 5.10
C ILE A 91 0.68 -6.56 5.33
N ALA A 92 0.83 -5.63 6.26
CA ALA A 92 -0.25 -4.71 6.61
C ALA A 92 0.26 -3.28 6.82
N PRO A 93 -0.57 -2.26 6.55
CA PRO A 93 -0.22 -0.87 6.70
C PRO A 93 0.20 -0.51 8.13
N ARG A 94 0.97 0.56 8.26
CA ARG A 94 1.22 1.22 9.55
C ARG A 94 -0.11 1.64 10.20
N GLY A 95 -0.21 1.53 11.52
CA GLY A 95 -1.42 1.90 12.27
C GLY A 95 -2.61 0.96 12.09
N SER A 96 -2.43 -0.22 11.45
CA SER A 96 -3.49 -1.23 11.25
C SER A 96 -3.75 -2.13 12.48
N ALA A 97 -3.20 -1.83 13.66
CA ALA A 97 -3.28 -2.62 14.90
C ALA A 97 -2.80 -4.08 14.76
N LYS A 98 -1.93 -4.38 13.76
CA LYS A 98 -1.41 -5.74 13.53
C LYS A 98 -0.75 -6.34 14.77
N SER A 99 0.12 -5.58 15.47
CA SER A 99 0.85 -6.07 16.65
C SER A 99 -0.08 -6.40 17.83
N THR A 100 -1.15 -5.61 18.03
CA THR A 100 -2.17 -5.88 19.05
C THR A 100 -2.84 -7.24 18.82
N HIS A 101 -3.19 -7.55 17.58
CA HIS A 101 -3.81 -8.84 17.26
C HIS A 101 -2.80 -9.99 17.21
N ILE A 102 -1.64 -9.78 16.57
CA ILE A 102 -0.70 -10.85 16.22
C ILE A 102 0.31 -11.12 17.35
N SER A 103 0.83 -10.06 17.98
CA SER A 103 1.93 -10.19 18.97
C SER A 103 1.46 -10.16 20.42
N GLN A 104 0.23 -9.70 20.69
CA GLN A 104 -0.36 -9.65 22.02
C GLN A 104 -1.58 -10.57 22.13
N GLY A 105 -2.66 -10.30 21.39
CA GLY A 105 -3.93 -11.01 21.51
C GLY A 105 -3.81 -12.50 21.18
N PHE A 106 -3.20 -12.84 20.06
CA PHE A 106 -3.08 -14.23 19.62
C PHE A 106 -2.20 -15.10 20.56
N PRO A 107 -1.00 -14.66 21.00
CA PRO A 107 -0.25 -15.37 22.03
C PRO A 107 -1.02 -15.54 23.34
N LEU A 108 -1.75 -14.52 23.79
CA LEU A 108 -2.55 -14.60 25.01
C LEU A 108 -3.71 -15.59 24.87
N TRP A 109 -4.40 -15.59 23.72
CA TRP A 109 -5.41 -16.60 23.42
C TRP A 109 -4.83 -18.01 23.40
N CYS A 110 -3.66 -18.22 22.81
CA CYS A 110 -2.96 -19.51 22.82
C CYS A 110 -2.59 -19.96 24.26
N ILE A 111 -2.24 -19.03 25.14
CA ILE A 111 -1.95 -19.30 26.54
C ILE A 111 -3.22 -19.77 27.27
N LEU A 112 -4.33 -19.06 27.13
CA LEU A 112 -5.58 -19.35 27.84
C LEU A 112 -6.27 -20.64 27.36
N THR A 113 -6.08 -20.96 26.07
CA THR A 113 -6.67 -22.15 25.44
C THR A 113 -5.70 -23.34 25.33
N GLU A 114 -4.46 -23.17 25.81
CA GLU A 114 -3.39 -24.18 25.82
C GLU A 114 -3.01 -24.73 24.43
N GLN A 115 -3.15 -23.89 23.39
CA GLN A 115 -2.82 -24.28 22.01
C GLN A 115 -1.31 -24.40 21.76
N LYS A 116 -0.48 -23.67 22.50
CA LYS A 116 0.98 -23.62 22.36
C LYS A 116 1.67 -23.67 23.71
N HIS A 117 2.89 -24.23 23.74
CA HIS A 117 3.64 -24.43 24.97
C HIS A 117 4.86 -23.53 25.10
N TYR A 118 5.42 -23.10 23.97
CA TYR A 118 6.57 -22.20 23.95
C TYR A 118 6.50 -21.22 22.78
N ILE A 119 6.16 -19.99 23.09
CA ILE A 119 5.96 -18.90 22.15
C ILE A 119 7.19 -18.01 22.14
N CYS A 120 7.75 -17.74 20.96
CA CYS A 120 8.82 -16.77 20.74
C CYS A 120 8.27 -15.54 20.04
N LEU A 121 8.42 -14.35 20.67
CA LEU A 121 8.13 -13.06 20.06
C LEU A 121 9.43 -12.42 19.58
N ILE A 122 9.56 -12.15 18.30
CA ILE A 122 10.76 -11.61 17.69
C ILE A 122 10.39 -10.29 17.02
N MET A 123 11.05 -9.21 17.44
CA MET A 123 10.88 -7.88 16.87
C MET A 123 12.24 -7.31 16.46
N ASP A 124 12.28 -6.15 15.83
CA ASP A 124 13.54 -5.52 15.45
C ASP A 124 14.48 -5.39 16.66
N ALA A 125 14.02 -4.81 17.75
CA ALA A 125 14.75 -4.69 19.02
C ALA A 125 14.15 -5.58 20.12
N PHE A 126 14.99 -6.07 21.06
CA PHE A 126 14.53 -6.81 22.25
C PHE A 126 13.55 -5.99 23.08
N GLU A 127 13.78 -4.71 23.15
CA GLU A 127 12.99 -3.73 23.89
C GLU A 127 11.52 -3.74 23.44
N GLN A 128 11.27 -3.80 22.15
CA GLN A 128 9.91 -3.86 21.59
C GLN A 128 9.24 -5.20 21.96
N ALA A 129 9.96 -6.31 21.86
CA ALA A 129 9.44 -7.62 22.26
C ALA A 129 9.13 -7.69 23.78
N ALA A 130 9.95 -7.04 24.61
CA ALA A 130 9.73 -6.94 26.03
C ALA A 130 8.46 -6.16 26.36
N VAL A 131 8.18 -5.05 25.66
CA VAL A 131 6.93 -4.28 25.80
C VAL A 131 5.70 -5.14 25.49
N MET A 132 5.74 -5.95 24.44
CA MET A 132 4.62 -6.88 24.14
C MET A 132 4.41 -7.92 25.24
N ILE A 133 5.49 -8.42 25.83
CA ILE A 133 5.39 -9.36 26.95
C ILE A 133 4.81 -8.67 28.19
N GLU A 134 5.18 -7.40 28.47
CA GLU A 134 4.58 -6.65 29.59
C GLU A 134 3.07 -6.41 29.37
N ALA A 135 2.63 -6.18 28.12
CA ALA A 135 1.21 -6.10 27.82
C ALA A 135 0.47 -7.42 28.10
N ILE A 136 1.06 -8.57 27.72
CA ILE A 136 0.51 -9.90 28.03
C ILE A 136 0.49 -10.14 29.56
N LYS A 137 1.54 -9.72 30.28
CA LYS A 137 1.58 -9.82 31.74
C LYS A 137 0.47 -9.01 32.40
N ALA A 138 0.26 -7.77 31.95
CA ALA A 138 -0.79 -6.91 32.50
C ALA A 138 -2.17 -7.55 32.36
N GLU A 139 -2.47 -8.16 31.21
CA GLU A 139 -3.73 -8.88 30.99
C GLU A 139 -3.89 -10.07 31.95
N LEU A 140 -2.84 -10.87 32.10
CA LEU A 140 -2.88 -12.04 33.00
C LEU A 140 -2.97 -11.65 34.49
N GLU A 141 -2.40 -10.51 34.90
CA GLU A 141 -2.39 -10.03 36.27
C GLU A 141 -3.67 -9.30 36.68
N ILE A 142 -4.21 -8.45 35.79
CA ILE A 142 -5.17 -7.41 36.16
C ILE A 142 -6.53 -7.61 35.50
N ASN A 143 -6.63 -8.26 34.32
CA ASN A 143 -7.89 -8.38 33.61
C ASN A 143 -8.90 -9.21 34.40
N PRO A 144 -10.00 -8.62 34.94
CA PRO A 144 -10.94 -9.30 35.81
C PRO A 144 -11.74 -10.39 35.10
N ARG A 145 -11.92 -10.30 33.78
CA ARG A 145 -12.60 -11.31 32.97
C ARG A 145 -11.76 -12.56 32.83
N ILE A 146 -10.46 -12.39 32.58
CA ILE A 146 -9.49 -13.50 32.55
C ILE A 146 -9.36 -14.13 33.92
N ALA A 147 -9.28 -13.33 35.00
CA ALA A 147 -9.19 -13.84 36.36
C ALA A 147 -10.42 -14.67 36.77
N TYR A 148 -11.61 -14.30 36.29
CA TYR A 148 -12.84 -15.02 36.60
C TYR A 148 -13.00 -16.34 35.83
N ASP A 149 -12.72 -16.31 34.51
CA ASP A 149 -12.94 -17.50 33.66
C ASP A 149 -11.73 -18.45 33.63
N PHE A 150 -10.49 -17.95 33.84
CA PHE A 150 -9.25 -18.71 33.78
C PHE A 150 -8.41 -18.54 35.08
N PRO A 151 -8.97 -18.81 36.30
CA PRO A 151 -8.28 -18.56 37.54
C PRO A 151 -7.00 -19.38 37.72
N GLU A 152 -6.89 -20.52 37.01
CA GLU A 152 -5.71 -21.40 37.02
C GLU A 152 -4.55 -20.82 36.21
N VAL A 153 -4.81 -19.88 35.27
CA VAL A 153 -3.81 -19.22 34.43
C VAL A 153 -3.50 -17.80 34.88
N ALA A 154 -4.53 -17.10 35.37
CA ALA A 154 -4.46 -15.69 35.76
C ALA A 154 -3.43 -15.44 36.86
N GLY A 155 -2.73 -14.31 36.80
CA GLY A 155 -1.71 -13.87 37.74
C GLY A 155 -0.28 -14.29 37.36
N ALA A 156 0.67 -13.85 38.17
CA ALA A 156 2.09 -14.12 37.92
C ALA A 156 2.43 -15.60 38.02
N GLY A 157 3.18 -16.10 37.05
CA GLY A 157 3.69 -17.46 37.04
C GLY A 157 5.07 -17.60 37.71
N ARG A 158 5.71 -18.76 37.53
CA ARG A 158 6.99 -19.09 38.22
C ARG A 158 8.20 -18.28 37.69
N THR A 159 8.16 -17.82 36.45
CA THR A 159 9.15 -16.93 35.88
C THR A 159 8.40 -15.72 35.35
N TRP A 160 8.74 -14.53 35.83
CA TRP A 160 8.00 -13.31 35.54
C TRP A 160 8.98 -12.16 35.45
N ARG A 161 9.84 -12.26 34.40
CA ARG A 161 10.93 -11.31 34.17
C ARG A 161 10.61 -10.45 32.95
N GLU A 162 11.35 -9.39 32.80
CA GLU A 162 11.39 -8.65 31.56
C GLU A 162 11.76 -9.57 30.38
N GLY A 163 10.97 -9.50 29.31
CA GLY A 163 11.19 -10.27 28.09
C GLY A 163 11.05 -11.79 28.21
N VAL A 164 10.74 -12.37 29.38
CA VAL A 164 10.47 -13.80 29.54
C VAL A 164 9.50 -14.11 30.67
N ILE A 165 8.44 -14.84 30.34
CA ILE A 165 7.47 -15.35 31.33
C ILE A 165 7.26 -16.86 31.19
N VAL A 166 6.91 -17.49 32.28
CA VAL A 166 6.33 -18.82 32.32
C VAL A 166 5.06 -18.74 33.16
N THR A 167 3.93 -18.90 32.50
CA THR A 167 2.60 -18.77 33.10
C THR A 167 2.31 -19.87 34.12
N ARG A 168 1.20 -19.76 34.88
CA ARG A 168 0.80 -20.76 35.86
C ARG A 168 0.51 -22.13 35.26
N ASN A 169 -0.07 -22.16 34.05
CA ASN A 169 -0.28 -23.40 33.28
C ASN A 169 0.99 -23.83 32.49
N ASN A 170 2.18 -23.34 32.90
CA ASN A 170 3.48 -23.77 32.42
C ASN A 170 3.76 -23.48 30.92
N ILE A 171 3.16 -22.45 30.34
CA ILE A 171 3.46 -21.99 29.00
C ILE A 171 4.52 -20.90 29.05
N LYS A 172 5.55 -21.00 28.19
CA LYS A 172 6.64 -20.03 28.13
C LYS A 172 6.43 -19.05 27.00
N VAL A 173 6.59 -17.75 27.27
CA VAL A 173 6.73 -16.70 26.26
C VAL A 173 8.09 -16.03 26.42
N GLU A 174 8.85 -15.89 25.35
CA GLU A 174 10.20 -15.30 25.37
C GLU A 174 10.39 -14.35 24.17
N GLY A 175 10.85 -13.12 24.48
CA GLY A 175 11.11 -12.06 23.52
C GLY A 175 12.55 -12.05 23.03
N PHE A 176 12.74 -11.66 21.76
CA PHE A 176 14.05 -11.52 21.14
C PHE A 176 14.09 -10.32 20.20
N GLY A 177 15.25 -9.64 20.15
CA GLY A 177 15.58 -8.76 19.06
C GLY A 177 16.21 -9.53 17.90
N THR A 178 16.20 -8.94 16.71
CA THR A 178 16.81 -9.51 15.50
C THR A 178 18.30 -9.81 15.67
N GLY A 179 18.79 -10.84 14.97
CA GLY A 179 20.20 -11.22 14.96
C GLY A 179 20.75 -11.88 16.24
N LYS A 180 19.93 -12.02 17.28
CA LYS A 180 20.36 -12.67 18.55
C LYS A 180 20.60 -14.17 18.38
N LYS A 181 21.43 -14.76 19.28
CA LYS A 181 21.65 -16.21 19.34
C LYS A 181 20.43 -16.88 19.96
N ILE A 182 19.58 -17.52 19.14
CA ILE A 182 18.32 -18.13 19.58
C ILE A 182 18.28 -19.66 19.46
N ARG A 183 19.28 -20.28 18.84
CA ARG A 183 19.33 -21.74 18.68
C ARG A 183 19.41 -22.48 20.00
N GLY A 184 18.82 -23.69 20.05
CA GLY A 184 18.85 -24.57 21.22
C GLY A 184 17.91 -24.20 22.35
N ARG A 185 16.95 -23.29 22.12
CA ARG A 185 15.94 -22.93 23.13
C ARG A 185 15.05 -24.10 23.45
N ARG A 186 14.76 -24.28 24.73
CA ARG A 186 13.88 -25.32 25.28
C ARG A 186 13.10 -24.81 26.49
N HIS A 187 11.96 -25.42 26.73
CA HIS A 187 11.14 -25.28 27.93
C HIS A 187 10.70 -26.66 28.38
N GLY A 188 11.45 -27.28 29.30
CA GLY A 188 11.25 -28.69 29.63
C GLY A 188 11.39 -29.58 28.39
N PRO A 189 10.38 -30.40 28.06
CA PRO A 189 10.38 -31.24 26.87
C PRO A 189 10.11 -30.44 25.56
N TYR A 190 9.56 -29.22 25.67
CA TYR A 190 9.09 -28.45 24.53
C TYR A 190 10.20 -27.63 23.88
N ARG A 191 10.17 -27.55 22.56
CA ARG A 191 10.84 -26.53 21.74
C ARG A 191 9.83 -25.46 21.38
N PRO A 192 10.26 -24.28 20.88
CA PRO A 192 9.32 -23.30 20.36
C PRO A 192 8.34 -23.93 19.36
N ASP A 193 7.06 -23.79 19.60
CA ASP A 193 5.96 -24.31 18.79
C ASP A 193 5.12 -23.19 18.13
N LEU A 194 5.35 -21.93 18.55
CA LEU A 194 4.90 -20.73 17.84
C LEU A 194 6.02 -19.69 17.83
N VAL A 195 6.30 -19.16 16.64
CA VAL A 195 7.20 -18.01 16.45
C VAL A 195 6.43 -16.89 15.79
N VAL A 196 6.41 -15.74 16.43
CA VAL A 196 5.88 -14.49 15.88
C VAL A 196 7.05 -13.59 15.53
N LEU A 197 7.16 -13.21 14.26
CA LEU A 197 8.06 -12.20 13.73
C LEU A 197 7.21 -10.96 13.46
N ASP A 198 7.43 -9.86 14.18
CA ASP A 198 6.63 -8.65 14.02
C ASP A 198 7.54 -7.43 13.84
N ASP A 199 7.42 -6.76 12.70
CA ASP A 199 8.23 -5.61 12.30
C ASP A 199 9.72 -5.81 12.62
N ILE A 200 10.33 -6.88 12.05
CA ILE A 200 11.73 -7.25 12.30
C ILE A 200 12.72 -6.44 11.46
N GLU A 201 12.25 -5.54 10.62
CA GLU A 201 13.01 -4.61 9.79
C GLU A 201 12.74 -3.18 10.23
N ASN A 202 13.75 -2.33 10.17
CA ASN A 202 13.66 -0.88 10.38
C ASN A 202 14.31 -0.14 9.21
N ASP A 203 14.16 1.19 9.17
CA ASP A 203 14.68 2.03 8.08
C ASP A 203 16.20 1.88 7.91
N GLU A 204 16.95 1.78 9.02
CA GLU A 204 18.41 1.66 8.97
C GLU A 204 18.87 0.30 8.39
N ASN A 205 18.24 -0.80 8.82
CA ASN A 205 18.68 -2.14 8.39
C ASN A 205 18.13 -2.53 7.01
N VAL A 206 16.99 -1.94 6.59
CA VAL A 206 16.37 -2.25 5.30
C VAL A 206 17.09 -1.62 4.11
N GLU A 207 17.76 -0.48 4.30
CA GLU A 207 18.51 0.19 3.22
C GLU A 207 19.76 -0.60 2.78
N SER A 208 20.41 -1.32 3.69
CA SER A 208 21.63 -2.05 3.40
C SER A 208 21.38 -3.46 2.83
N PRO A 209 21.72 -3.77 1.57
CA PRO A 209 21.59 -5.12 1.00
C PRO A 209 22.27 -6.19 1.85
N LYS A 210 23.46 -5.87 2.40
CA LYS A 210 24.22 -6.78 3.27
C LYS A 210 23.48 -7.08 4.58
N GLN A 211 22.79 -6.11 5.15
CA GLN A 211 21.98 -6.31 6.36
C GLN A 211 20.73 -7.13 6.05
N ARG A 212 20.03 -6.84 4.95
CA ARG A 212 18.90 -7.67 4.49
C ARG A 212 19.31 -9.13 4.27
N ASP A 213 20.41 -9.38 3.58
CA ASP A 213 20.94 -10.74 3.36
C ASP A 213 21.28 -11.46 4.67
N LYS A 214 21.85 -10.72 5.63
CA LYS A 214 22.17 -11.26 6.96
C LYS A 214 20.91 -11.61 7.74
N LEU A 215 19.90 -10.74 7.71
CA LEU A 215 18.62 -10.94 8.38
C LEU A 215 17.86 -12.11 7.74
N GLU A 216 17.78 -12.17 6.42
CA GLU A 216 17.15 -13.29 5.71
C GLU A 216 17.82 -14.63 6.03
N LYS A 217 19.16 -14.66 6.05
CA LYS A 217 19.92 -15.87 6.45
C LYS A 217 19.64 -16.25 7.91
N TRP A 218 19.55 -15.28 8.80
CA TRP A 218 19.27 -15.53 10.21
C TRP A 218 17.85 -16.09 10.40
N VAL A 219 16.83 -15.51 9.77
CA VAL A 219 15.48 -16.05 9.79
C VAL A 219 15.46 -17.48 9.23
N SER A 220 16.01 -17.69 8.03
CA SER A 220 15.99 -19.00 7.36
C SER A 220 16.74 -20.10 8.11
N LYS A 221 17.92 -19.77 8.70
CA LYS A 221 18.83 -20.77 9.28
C LYS A 221 18.74 -20.90 10.79
N ALA A 222 18.23 -19.89 11.50
CA ALA A 222 18.10 -19.91 12.95
C ALA A 222 16.64 -19.95 13.38
N VAL A 223 15.81 -18.98 12.95
CA VAL A 223 14.42 -18.86 13.41
C VAL A 223 13.58 -20.05 12.93
N LEU A 224 13.56 -20.33 11.62
CA LEU A 224 12.78 -21.43 11.04
C LEU A 224 13.26 -22.84 11.43
N LYS A 225 14.29 -22.94 12.27
CA LYS A 225 14.86 -24.19 12.78
C LYS A 225 14.79 -24.29 14.32
N LEU A 226 13.99 -23.42 14.95
CA LEU A 226 13.80 -23.45 16.42
C LEU A 226 12.92 -24.60 16.87
N GLY A 227 11.94 -24.95 16.08
CA GLY A 227 10.87 -25.86 16.43
C GLY A 227 11.27 -27.32 16.61
N PRO A 228 10.29 -28.15 16.92
CA PRO A 228 10.41 -29.61 16.93
C PRO A 228 10.86 -30.16 15.57
N THR A 229 11.43 -31.35 15.59
CA THR A 229 11.93 -32.01 14.37
C THR A 229 10.83 -32.61 13.47
N ASP A 230 9.63 -32.73 14.01
CA ASP A 230 8.42 -33.18 13.30
C ASP A 230 7.80 -32.09 12.39
N GLY A 231 8.31 -30.87 12.46
CA GLY A 231 7.83 -29.76 11.62
C GLY A 231 6.56 -29.07 12.11
N SER A 232 6.13 -29.34 13.34
CA SER A 232 4.87 -28.81 13.93
C SER A 232 4.91 -27.36 14.38
N MET A 233 6.03 -26.64 14.20
CA MET A 233 6.16 -25.24 14.61
C MET A 233 5.45 -24.29 13.64
N ASP A 234 4.54 -23.51 14.18
CA ASP A 234 3.93 -22.40 13.45
C ASP A 234 4.81 -21.15 13.41
N VAL A 235 4.77 -20.44 12.29
CA VAL A 235 5.48 -19.17 12.12
C VAL A 235 4.53 -18.13 11.55
N LEU A 236 4.34 -17.06 12.31
CA LEU A 236 3.56 -15.90 11.91
C LEU A 236 4.51 -14.72 11.70
N TYR A 237 4.62 -14.24 10.48
CA TYR A 237 5.47 -13.11 10.13
C TYR A 237 4.59 -11.93 9.73
N ALA A 238 4.57 -10.88 10.54
CA ALA A 238 3.86 -9.65 10.28
C ALA A 238 4.82 -8.49 10.06
N GLY A 239 4.45 -7.55 9.20
CA GLY A 239 5.25 -6.35 9.00
C GLY A 239 4.69 -5.43 7.94
N THR A 240 5.37 -4.29 7.79
CA THR A 240 5.14 -3.28 6.76
C THR A 240 6.27 -3.38 5.72
N VAL A 241 5.98 -3.09 4.45
CA VAL A 241 7.00 -3.12 3.39
C VAL A 241 7.70 -1.77 3.31
N LEU A 242 8.87 -1.66 3.91
CA LEU A 242 9.66 -0.42 3.92
C LEU A 242 10.47 -0.23 2.63
N LEU A 243 10.85 -1.32 1.96
CA LEU A 243 11.63 -1.29 0.72
C LEU A 243 11.17 -2.40 -0.23
N PHE A 244 11.28 -2.19 -1.54
CA PHE A 244 10.90 -3.18 -2.57
C PHE A 244 11.60 -4.55 -2.42
N ASP A 245 12.83 -4.58 -1.89
CA ASP A 245 13.63 -5.77 -1.62
C ASP A 245 13.76 -6.07 -0.11
N ALA A 246 12.79 -5.65 0.71
CA ALA A 246 12.71 -5.96 2.14
C ALA A 246 12.67 -7.48 2.37
N VAL A 247 13.14 -7.94 3.53
CA VAL A 247 13.18 -9.38 3.85
C VAL A 247 11.78 -9.99 3.86
N ILE A 248 10.77 -9.25 4.34
CA ILE A 248 9.38 -9.68 4.28
C ILE A 248 8.91 -9.93 2.83
N VAL A 249 9.31 -9.07 1.87
CA VAL A 249 9.01 -9.24 0.43
C VAL A 249 9.72 -10.47 -0.13
N ARG A 250 10.97 -10.70 0.26
CA ARG A 250 11.70 -11.91 -0.16
C ARG A 250 11.03 -13.19 0.36
N PHE A 251 10.55 -13.18 1.62
CA PHE A 251 9.82 -14.33 2.19
C PHE A 251 8.45 -14.53 1.56
N SER A 252 7.77 -13.45 1.15
CA SER A 252 6.46 -13.57 0.47
C SER A 252 6.53 -14.30 -0.87
N LYS A 253 7.71 -14.35 -1.49
CA LYS A 253 7.96 -15.04 -2.76
C LYS A 253 8.43 -16.50 -2.57
N LYS A 254 8.73 -16.91 -1.32
CA LYS A 254 9.22 -18.27 -1.05
C LYS A 254 8.07 -19.27 -0.96
N PRO A 255 8.24 -20.50 -1.47
CA PRO A 255 7.22 -21.53 -1.33
C PRO A 255 6.98 -21.90 0.14
N GLY A 256 5.76 -22.34 0.43
CA GLY A 256 5.35 -22.76 1.78
C GLY A 256 4.93 -21.63 2.71
N TRP A 257 4.81 -20.39 2.21
CA TRP A 257 4.23 -19.27 2.94
C TRP A 257 2.83 -18.96 2.40
N GLN A 258 1.87 -18.83 3.29
CA GLN A 258 0.55 -18.28 3.00
C GLN A 258 0.65 -16.76 3.20
N VAL A 259 0.45 -15.98 2.14
CA VAL A 259 0.71 -14.54 2.13
C VAL A 259 -0.60 -13.77 2.03
N SER A 260 -0.84 -12.88 2.98
CA SER A 260 -1.91 -11.88 2.94
C SER A 260 -1.27 -10.49 2.85
N ARG A 261 -1.73 -9.67 1.91
CA ARG A 261 -1.22 -8.31 1.72
C ARG A 261 -2.36 -7.30 1.71
N TYR A 262 -2.24 -6.29 2.52
CA TYR A 262 -3.24 -5.24 2.71
C TYR A 262 -2.66 -3.87 2.40
N GLN A 263 -3.49 -3.01 1.86
CA GLN A 263 -3.22 -1.60 1.60
C GLN A 263 -4.19 -0.77 2.42
N ALA A 264 -3.83 0.45 2.80
CA ALA A 264 -4.74 1.36 3.49
C ALA A 264 -5.86 1.84 2.55
N LEU A 265 -5.51 2.08 1.29
CA LEU A 265 -6.44 2.44 0.22
C LEU A 265 -6.52 1.27 -0.77
N LEU A 266 -7.63 0.52 -0.72
CA LEU A 266 -7.88 -0.65 -1.58
C LEU A 266 -8.29 -0.25 -3.00
N LYS A 267 -8.89 0.92 -3.15
CA LYS A 267 -9.29 1.48 -4.44
C LYS A 267 -9.16 2.99 -4.39
N TRP A 268 -8.47 3.53 -5.38
CA TRP A 268 -8.27 4.97 -5.55
C TRP A 268 -9.57 5.68 -5.97
N PRO A 269 -9.73 6.96 -5.64
CA PRO A 269 -10.83 7.79 -6.13
C PRO A 269 -10.92 7.80 -7.66
N ASP A 270 -12.13 7.92 -8.18
CA ASP A 270 -12.31 8.04 -9.64
C ASP A 270 -11.83 9.39 -10.19
N ARG A 271 -11.72 10.42 -9.33
CA ARG A 271 -11.38 11.81 -9.66
C ARG A 271 -10.07 12.23 -9.00
N MET A 272 -8.97 11.56 -9.38
CA MET A 272 -7.63 11.94 -8.90
C MET A 272 -7.20 13.34 -9.34
N ASP A 273 -7.73 13.82 -10.46
CA ASP A 273 -7.53 15.19 -10.93
C ASP A 273 -7.95 16.27 -9.88
N LEU A 274 -9.06 16.04 -9.17
CA LEU A 274 -9.47 16.94 -8.09
C LEU A 274 -8.57 16.83 -6.85
N TRP A 275 -8.00 15.66 -6.63
CA TRP A 275 -7.02 15.46 -5.55
C TRP A 275 -5.68 16.08 -5.88
N ASP A 276 -5.24 16.09 -7.14
CA ASP A 276 -4.03 16.78 -7.58
C ASP A 276 -4.16 18.31 -7.40
N GLU A 277 -5.32 18.90 -7.76
CA GLU A 277 -5.62 20.31 -7.50
C GLU A 277 -5.67 20.62 -5.99
N TRP A 278 -6.32 19.73 -5.21
CA TRP A 278 -6.40 19.87 -3.77
C TRP A 278 -5.02 19.79 -3.11
N GLU A 279 -4.15 18.91 -3.56
CA GLU A 279 -2.80 18.74 -3.04
C GLU A 279 -1.95 19.99 -3.28
N GLU A 280 -2.04 20.59 -4.47
CA GLU A 280 -1.36 21.87 -4.76
C GLU A 280 -1.83 22.98 -3.79
N LEU A 281 -3.13 23.06 -3.53
CA LEU A 281 -3.68 23.98 -2.54
C LEU A 281 -3.19 23.66 -1.12
N TYR A 282 -3.21 22.37 -0.74
CA TYR A 282 -2.84 21.93 0.60
C TYR A 282 -1.38 22.28 0.95
N LEU A 283 -0.48 22.16 -0.02
CA LEU A 283 0.93 22.49 0.15
C LEU A 283 1.22 24.01 0.21
N ASN A 284 0.30 24.84 -0.30
CA ASN A 284 0.50 26.30 -0.39
C ASN A 284 -0.48 27.12 0.45
N ASP A 285 -1.72 26.66 0.63
CA ASP A 285 -2.81 27.36 1.34
C ASP A 285 -3.80 26.33 1.91
N GLU A 286 -3.50 25.79 3.10
CA GLU A 286 -4.33 24.77 3.75
C GLU A 286 -5.80 25.20 3.95
N PRO A 287 -6.14 26.44 4.36
CA PRO A 287 -7.52 26.90 4.40
C PRO A 287 -8.25 26.85 3.06
N ALA A 288 -7.58 27.18 1.96
CA ALA A 288 -8.15 27.07 0.61
C ALA A 288 -8.37 25.60 0.23
N ALA A 289 -7.45 24.70 0.57
CA ALA A 289 -7.61 23.27 0.35
C ALA A 289 -8.80 22.68 1.12
N ASP A 290 -8.99 23.07 2.37
CA ASP A 290 -10.14 22.63 3.18
C ASP A 290 -11.47 23.12 2.56
N ALA A 291 -11.53 24.37 2.11
CA ALA A 291 -12.71 24.92 1.43
C ALA A 291 -12.97 24.18 0.10
N TYR A 292 -11.92 23.88 -0.67
CA TYR A 292 -11.99 23.12 -1.91
C TYR A 292 -12.52 21.71 -1.67
N TYR A 293 -11.97 21.00 -0.67
CA TYR A 293 -12.44 19.67 -0.31
C TYR A 293 -13.91 19.67 0.11
N LEU A 294 -14.33 20.61 0.95
CA LEU A 294 -15.73 20.69 1.37
C LEU A 294 -16.68 20.89 0.19
N LYS A 295 -16.29 21.71 -0.78
CA LYS A 295 -17.07 21.98 -2.01
C LYS A 295 -17.18 20.75 -2.92
N HIS A 296 -16.10 19.98 -3.07
CA HIS A 296 -15.98 18.87 -4.02
C HIS A 296 -16.01 17.48 -3.38
N LYS A 297 -16.27 17.38 -2.08
CA LYS A 297 -16.14 16.17 -1.26
C LYS A 297 -16.83 14.93 -1.88
N ALA A 298 -18.02 15.08 -2.40
CA ALA A 298 -18.78 13.95 -2.96
C ALA A 298 -18.11 13.38 -4.20
N GLU A 299 -17.57 14.24 -5.06
CA GLU A 299 -16.85 13.84 -6.28
C GLU A 299 -15.47 13.30 -5.97
N MET A 300 -14.72 13.96 -5.07
CA MET A 300 -13.39 13.56 -4.65
C MET A 300 -13.38 12.18 -3.99
N ASN A 301 -14.38 11.87 -3.18
CA ASN A 301 -14.45 10.58 -2.48
C ASN A 301 -15.05 9.45 -3.33
N LYS A 302 -15.65 9.79 -4.48
CA LYS A 302 -16.33 8.81 -5.32
C LYS A 302 -15.38 7.71 -5.79
N GLY A 303 -15.79 6.46 -5.60
CA GLY A 303 -15.08 5.28 -6.07
C GLY A 303 -13.96 4.81 -5.17
N ALA A 304 -13.53 5.58 -4.17
CA ALA A 304 -12.52 5.17 -3.21
C ALA A 304 -13.02 4.06 -2.28
N ILE A 305 -12.13 3.14 -1.92
CA ILE A 305 -12.38 2.12 -0.89
C ILE A 305 -11.19 2.14 0.09
N VAL A 306 -11.45 2.59 1.31
CA VAL A 306 -10.48 2.58 2.40
C VAL A 306 -10.61 1.26 3.17
N ASN A 307 -9.49 0.63 3.52
CA ASN A 307 -9.47 -0.66 4.23
C ASN A 307 -10.06 -0.56 5.64
N TRP A 308 -9.77 0.52 6.35
CA TRP A 308 -10.27 0.76 7.71
C TRP A 308 -10.79 2.20 7.85
N PRO A 309 -11.98 2.50 7.28
CA PRO A 309 -12.49 3.88 7.21
C PRO A 309 -12.82 4.48 8.58
N GLU A 310 -13.10 3.66 9.59
CA GLU A 310 -13.35 4.10 10.98
C GLU A 310 -12.07 4.57 11.68
N MET A 311 -10.89 4.16 11.20
CA MET A 311 -9.59 4.57 11.73
C MET A 311 -8.98 5.70 10.90
N HIS A 312 -8.95 5.53 9.59
CA HIS A 312 -8.35 6.45 8.63
C HIS A 312 -9.38 6.91 7.61
N SER A 313 -9.79 8.19 7.66
CA SER A 313 -10.61 8.75 6.60
C SER A 313 -9.81 8.85 5.29
N LEU A 314 -10.49 8.89 4.14
CA LEU A 314 -9.82 9.13 2.86
C LEU A 314 -9.03 10.44 2.88
N LEU A 315 -9.60 11.53 3.45
CA LEU A 315 -8.90 12.81 3.57
C LEU A 315 -7.61 12.69 4.39
N PHE A 316 -7.63 11.93 5.51
CA PHE A 316 -6.42 11.67 6.29
C PHE A 316 -5.35 10.99 5.41
N LEU A 317 -5.72 9.92 4.71
CA LEU A 317 -4.77 9.19 3.84
C LEU A 317 -4.22 10.07 2.72
N MET A 318 -5.02 10.97 2.16
CA MET A 318 -4.56 11.89 1.13
C MET A 318 -3.69 13.03 1.69
N LYS A 319 -3.89 13.45 2.95
CA LYS A 319 -2.98 14.37 3.66
C LYS A 319 -1.62 13.71 3.91
N GLU A 320 -1.59 12.45 4.36
CA GLU A 320 -0.34 11.69 4.51
C GLU A 320 0.40 11.56 3.17
N ARG A 321 -0.33 11.25 2.09
CA ARG A 321 0.23 11.17 0.73
C ARG A 321 0.82 12.51 0.29
N ALA A 322 0.09 13.61 0.45
CA ALA A 322 0.54 14.95 0.07
C ALA A 322 1.78 15.40 0.86
N GLY A 323 1.94 14.92 2.09
CA GLY A 323 3.11 15.20 2.91
C GLY A 323 4.38 14.49 2.42
N ASP A 324 4.27 13.22 2.05
CA ASP A 324 5.36 12.40 1.53
C ASP A 324 4.80 11.20 0.76
N HIS A 325 4.87 11.26 -0.57
CA HIS A 325 4.40 10.21 -1.46
C HIS A 325 5.16 8.89 -1.27
N ASP A 326 6.47 8.93 -1.10
CA ASP A 326 7.31 7.74 -0.96
C ASP A 326 7.02 7.01 0.34
N SER A 327 6.88 7.75 1.43
CA SER A 327 6.49 7.22 2.73
C SER A 327 5.06 6.66 2.71
N PHE A 328 4.12 7.34 2.06
CA PHE A 328 2.76 6.85 1.90
C PHE A 328 2.69 5.52 1.13
N GLU A 329 3.42 5.42 0.02
CA GLU A 329 3.47 4.19 -0.78
C GLU A 329 4.11 3.02 -0.01
N SER A 330 5.14 3.26 0.78
CA SER A 330 5.76 2.21 1.59
C SER A 330 4.91 1.83 2.80
N GLU A 331 4.58 2.79 3.66
CA GLU A 331 3.99 2.53 4.97
C GLU A 331 2.47 2.26 4.92
N TYR A 332 1.74 2.94 4.03
CA TYR A 332 0.28 2.78 3.93
C TYR A 332 -0.15 1.86 2.77
N GLN A 333 0.55 1.91 1.65
CA GLN A 333 0.20 1.08 0.49
C GLN A 333 1.02 -0.22 0.40
N ASN A 334 2.06 -0.38 1.24
CA ASN A 334 2.98 -1.51 1.17
C ASN A 334 3.57 -1.71 -0.23
N ASN A 335 3.76 -0.64 -0.98
CA ASN A 335 4.21 -0.61 -2.36
C ASN A 335 5.37 0.39 -2.52
N PRO A 336 6.49 0.20 -1.81
CA PRO A 336 7.62 1.13 -1.88
C PRO A 336 8.16 1.22 -3.30
N ILE A 337 8.59 2.41 -3.66
CA ILE A 337 9.19 2.70 -4.96
C ILE A 337 10.46 1.88 -5.13
N ASN A 338 10.60 1.26 -6.28
CA ASN A 338 11.80 0.52 -6.62
C ASN A 338 12.97 1.50 -6.83
N GLY A 339 14.03 1.38 -6.03
CA GLY A 339 15.22 2.22 -6.17
C GLY A 339 15.95 2.09 -7.52
N ASP A 340 15.70 1.00 -8.25
CA ASP A 340 16.17 0.79 -9.63
C ASP A 340 15.14 1.28 -10.67
N ASN A 341 14.15 2.10 -10.25
CA ASN A 341 13.15 2.62 -11.16
C ASN A 341 13.79 3.47 -12.25
N ALA A 342 13.39 3.19 -13.48
CA ALA A 342 13.81 3.89 -14.68
C ALA A 342 13.53 5.41 -14.63
N PHE A 343 12.58 5.86 -13.83
CA PHE A 343 12.08 7.23 -13.75
C PHE A 343 12.36 7.93 -12.41
N ARG A 344 13.38 7.53 -11.67
CA ARG A 344 13.73 8.15 -10.40
C ARG A 344 14.17 9.62 -10.55
N ASP A 345 14.96 9.91 -11.57
CA ASP A 345 15.56 11.22 -11.81
C ASP A 345 14.73 12.01 -12.84
N MET A 346 13.59 12.56 -12.38
CA MET A 346 12.73 13.41 -13.20
C MET A 346 13.11 14.89 -13.07
N THR A 347 12.97 15.63 -14.15
CA THR A 347 13.17 17.09 -14.16
C THR A 347 11.83 17.82 -14.24
N TYR A 348 11.78 18.99 -13.60
CA TYR A 348 10.56 19.79 -13.51
C TYR A 348 10.74 21.16 -14.14
N TRP A 349 9.71 21.63 -14.82
CA TRP A 349 9.65 23.01 -15.29
C TRP A 349 8.88 23.87 -14.27
N VAL A 350 9.19 25.18 -14.23
CA VAL A 350 8.63 26.12 -13.25
C VAL A 350 7.95 27.31 -13.93
N MET A 351 8.41 27.68 -15.12
CA MET A 351 7.88 28.84 -15.85
C MET A 351 7.50 28.46 -17.29
N THR A 352 6.37 29.01 -17.73
CA THR A 352 5.91 28.86 -19.12
C THR A 352 6.86 29.56 -20.10
N ARG A 353 7.06 28.97 -21.26
CA ARG A 353 7.89 29.53 -22.34
C ARG A 353 7.01 30.08 -23.44
N ARG A 354 7.51 31.10 -24.13
CA ARG A 354 6.78 31.74 -25.24
C ARG A 354 6.91 30.99 -26.59
N ASP A 355 7.90 30.10 -26.68
CA ASP A 355 8.23 29.34 -27.88
C ASP A 355 7.54 27.98 -27.96
N TRP A 356 6.67 27.65 -27.01
CA TRP A 356 5.97 26.37 -26.97
C TRP A 356 4.99 26.23 -28.17
N LEU A 357 5.15 25.13 -28.88
CA LEU A 357 4.11 24.55 -29.72
C LEU A 357 3.35 23.52 -28.93
N TYR A 358 2.06 23.73 -28.73
CA TYR A 358 1.25 22.80 -27.92
C TYR A 358 0.81 21.60 -28.73
N PHE A 359 1.01 20.42 -28.16
CA PHE A 359 0.53 19.13 -28.66
C PHE A 359 -0.29 18.46 -27.60
N GLY A 360 -1.35 17.73 -28.00
CA GLY A 360 -2.16 16.92 -27.09
C GLY A 360 -2.03 15.44 -27.40
N ALA A 361 -2.21 14.59 -26.38
CA ALA A 361 -2.34 13.16 -26.53
C ALA A 361 -3.54 12.63 -25.75
N ILE A 362 -4.23 11.64 -26.30
CA ILE A 362 -5.39 11.01 -25.66
C ILE A 362 -5.24 9.49 -25.73
N ASP A 363 -5.15 8.86 -24.56
CA ASP A 363 -5.40 7.43 -24.38
C ASP A 363 -6.81 7.26 -23.79
N PRO A 364 -7.80 6.87 -24.61
CA PRO A 364 -9.18 6.80 -24.16
C PRO A 364 -9.46 5.58 -23.27
N SER A 365 -8.54 4.62 -23.12
CA SER A 365 -8.64 3.41 -22.30
C SER A 365 -10.06 2.81 -22.28
N LEU A 366 -10.52 2.36 -23.44
CA LEU A 366 -11.89 1.81 -23.62
C LEU A 366 -11.94 0.33 -23.21
N GLY A 367 -11.47 0.02 -22.00
CA GLY A 367 -11.24 -1.31 -21.46
C GLY A 367 -12.41 -2.29 -21.54
N LYS A 368 -12.08 -3.57 -21.67
CA LYS A 368 -13.00 -4.73 -21.71
C LYS A 368 -13.89 -4.79 -20.48
N LYS A 369 -15.17 -5.07 -20.68
CA LYS A 369 -16.27 -5.17 -19.69
C LYS A 369 -16.09 -6.22 -18.56
N LYS A 370 -14.97 -6.28 -17.84
CA LYS A 370 -14.86 -7.10 -16.63
C LYS A 370 -14.25 -6.28 -15.49
N LYS A 371 -15.08 -5.99 -14.49
CA LYS A 371 -14.78 -5.42 -13.17
C LYS A 371 -13.80 -4.23 -13.15
N GLY A 372 -14.30 -3.04 -13.47
CA GLY A 372 -13.59 -1.78 -13.33
C GLY A 372 -13.09 -1.28 -14.69
N ARG A 373 -13.45 -0.04 -15.00
CA ARG A 373 -12.92 0.65 -16.18
C ARG A 373 -11.56 1.22 -15.82
N ASP A 374 -10.54 1.02 -16.66
CA ASP A 374 -9.24 1.65 -16.49
C ASP A 374 -9.35 3.17 -16.65
N PRO A 375 -8.47 3.96 -16.03
CA PRO A 375 -8.42 5.40 -16.23
C PRO A 375 -8.14 5.71 -17.71
N SER A 376 -8.65 6.84 -18.19
CA SER A 376 -8.21 7.44 -19.45
C SER A 376 -7.23 8.57 -19.16
N ALA A 377 -6.24 8.76 -20.02
CA ALA A 377 -5.26 9.83 -19.91
C ALA A 377 -5.44 10.85 -21.03
N ILE A 378 -5.42 12.14 -20.69
CA ILE A 378 -5.31 13.26 -21.62
C ILE A 378 -4.14 14.10 -21.14
N LEU A 379 -3.13 14.24 -22.00
CA LEU A 379 -1.95 15.06 -21.72
C LEU A 379 -1.82 16.16 -22.74
N VAL A 380 -1.35 17.33 -22.30
CA VAL A 380 -0.94 18.43 -23.18
C VAL A 380 0.51 18.79 -22.85
N GLY A 381 1.33 18.91 -23.88
CA GLY A 381 2.73 19.30 -23.77
C GLY A 381 3.05 20.54 -24.60
N GLY A 382 3.85 21.42 -24.01
CA GLY A 382 4.50 22.53 -24.68
C GLY A 382 5.87 22.09 -25.22
N TYR A 383 6.00 21.89 -26.49
CA TYR A 383 7.24 21.49 -27.15
C TYR A 383 7.99 22.71 -27.66
N SER A 384 9.27 22.83 -27.32
CA SER A 384 10.15 23.87 -27.86
C SER A 384 10.95 23.33 -29.06
N PRO A 385 10.69 23.80 -30.27
CA PRO A 385 11.46 23.37 -31.45
C PRO A 385 12.94 23.73 -31.40
N GLU A 386 13.29 24.79 -30.66
CA GLU A 386 14.66 25.27 -30.53
C GLU A 386 15.52 24.33 -29.65
N THR A 387 14.94 23.81 -28.55
CA THR A 387 15.68 23.00 -27.60
C THR A 387 15.35 21.51 -27.66
N GLY A 388 14.28 21.13 -28.35
CA GLY A 388 13.77 19.75 -28.35
C GLY A 388 13.13 19.30 -27.06
N VAL A 389 12.90 20.21 -26.10
CA VAL A 389 12.33 19.93 -24.78
C VAL A 389 10.80 19.93 -24.85
N LEU A 390 10.18 18.92 -24.27
CA LEU A 390 8.74 18.85 -24.02
C LEU A 390 8.46 19.12 -22.54
N ASP A 391 7.69 20.15 -22.26
CA ASP A 391 7.16 20.46 -20.93
C ASP A 391 5.71 20.01 -20.85
N VAL A 392 5.40 19.05 -19.99
CA VAL A 392 4.01 18.59 -19.78
C VAL A 392 3.26 19.67 -19.03
N VAL A 393 2.32 20.34 -19.68
CA VAL A 393 1.58 21.48 -19.09
C VAL A 393 0.25 21.07 -18.50
N GLU A 394 -0.34 19.96 -18.96
CA GLU A 394 -1.56 19.39 -18.42
C GLU A 394 -1.49 17.88 -18.43
N ALA A 395 -1.92 17.23 -17.33
CA ALA A 395 -2.03 15.78 -17.22
C ALA A 395 -3.34 15.44 -16.49
N SER A 396 -4.34 15.01 -17.23
CA SER A 396 -5.64 14.62 -16.68
C SER A 396 -5.82 13.11 -16.79
N ILE A 397 -5.60 12.40 -15.69
CA ILE A 397 -5.68 10.94 -15.61
C ILE A 397 -6.81 10.58 -14.66
N ARG A 398 -7.91 10.04 -15.21
CA ARG A 398 -9.10 9.71 -14.40
C ARG A 398 -10.04 8.74 -15.11
N LYS A 399 -10.94 8.10 -14.35
CA LYS A 399 -12.01 7.26 -14.90
C LYS A 399 -13.15 8.13 -15.41
N ARG A 400 -13.45 8.01 -16.71
CA ARG A 400 -14.51 8.79 -17.35
C ARG A 400 -15.16 8.04 -18.51
N LEU A 401 -16.37 8.46 -18.89
CA LEU A 401 -17.06 7.97 -20.07
C LEU A 401 -16.47 8.59 -21.34
N PRO A 402 -16.58 7.93 -22.51
CA PRO A 402 -16.05 8.46 -23.77
C PRO A 402 -16.53 9.88 -24.12
N ASP A 403 -17.80 10.18 -23.82
CA ASP A 403 -18.34 11.52 -24.03
C ASP A 403 -17.66 12.60 -23.18
N VAL A 404 -17.29 12.24 -21.94
CA VAL A 404 -16.58 13.14 -21.02
C VAL A 404 -15.13 13.32 -21.48
N ILE A 405 -14.48 12.25 -21.97
CA ILE A 405 -13.11 12.36 -22.54
C ILE A 405 -13.09 13.38 -23.68
N ILE A 406 -14.10 13.32 -24.59
CA ILE A 406 -14.19 14.27 -25.70
C ILE A 406 -14.44 15.69 -25.19
N ALA A 407 -15.33 15.87 -24.21
CA ALA A 407 -15.61 17.20 -23.64
C ALA A 407 -14.35 17.82 -23.02
N ASP A 408 -13.63 17.04 -22.18
CA ASP A 408 -12.40 17.49 -21.54
C ASP A 408 -11.31 17.85 -22.60
N ALA A 409 -11.14 17.02 -23.63
CA ALA A 409 -10.20 17.32 -24.72
C ALA A 409 -10.55 18.60 -25.48
N LEU A 410 -11.84 18.89 -25.70
CA LEU A 410 -12.28 20.13 -26.31
C LEU A 410 -12.02 21.34 -25.40
N ASP A 411 -12.17 21.21 -24.11
CA ASP A 411 -11.84 22.28 -23.16
C ASP A 411 -10.34 22.56 -23.13
N MET A 412 -9.51 21.52 -23.16
CA MET A 412 -8.05 21.67 -23.30
C MET A 412 -7.66 22.26 -24.67
N GLN A 413 -8.38 21.93 -25.75
CA GLN A 413 -8.16 22.57 -27.06
C GLN A 413 -8.47 24.06 -27.01
N ARG A 414 -9.52 24.49 -26.34
CA ARG A 414 -9.81 25.92 -26.15
C ARG A 414 -8.72 26.65 -25.36
N LYS A 415 -8.19 25.97 -24.33
CA LYS A 415 -7.20 26.55 -23.41
C LYS A 415 -5.81 26.64 -24.04
N TYR A 416 -5.38 25.64 -24.79
CA TYR A 416 -4.00 25.50 -25.25
C TYR A 416 -3.83 25.66 -26.76
N GLU A 417 -4.91 25.61 -27.54
CA GLU A 417 -4.87 25.70 -29.01
C GLU A 417 -3.86 24.72 -29.63
N CYS A 418 -3.89 23.45 -29.19
CA CYS A 418 -2.94 22.43 -29.62
C CYS A 418 -2.88 22.31 -31.14
N THR A 419 -1.67 22.32 -31.68
CA THR A 419 -1.40 22.19 -33.11
C THR A 419 -1.86 20.85 -33.67
N LEU A 420 -1.72 19.77 -32.89
CA LEU A 420 -2.11 18.42 -33.25
C LEU A 420 -2.42 17.59 -32.00
N TRP A 421 -3.41 16.71 -32.11
CA TRP A 421 -3.77 15.73 -31.08
C TRP A 421 -3.42 14.33 -31.54
N PHE A 422 -2.66 13.60 -30.74
CA PHE A 422 -2.33 12.19 -30.96
C PHE A 422 -3.35 11.33 -30.28
N VAL A 423 -4.01 10.44 -30.99
CA VAL A 423 -5.05 9.57 -30.45
C VAL A 423 -4.71 8.14 -30.79
N GLU A 424 -4.60 7.29 -29.80
CA GLU A 424 -4.38 5.86 -30.03
C GLU A 424 -5.51 5.29 -30.91
N SER A 425 -5.17 4.55 -31.96
CA SER A 425 -6.12 4.06 -32.96
C SER A 425 -6.13 2.54 -33.03
N VAL A 426 -6.92 1.89 -32.18
CA VAL A 426 -7.33 0.50 -32.30
C VAL A 426 -8.83 0.49 -32.65
N GLN A 427 -9.36 -0.51 -33.29
CA GLN A 427 -10.67 -0.58 -33.97
C GLN A 427 -11.86 0.27 -33.47
N PHE A 428 -11.98 0.48 -32.16
CA PHE A 428 -13.06 1.31 -31.59
C PHE A 428 -12.66 2.80 -31.43
N GLN A 429 -11.41 3.11 -31.43
CA GLN A 429 -10.85 4.45 -31.21
C GLN A 429 -10.88 5.30 -32.47
N GLU A 430 -11.03 4.72 -33.66
CA GLU A 430 -11.27 5.44 -34.90
C GLU A 430 -12.64 6.16 -34.89
N PHE A 431 -13.65 5.51 -34.31
CA PHE A 431 -14.94 6.15 -34.05
C PHE A 431 -14.81 7.30 -33.04
N PHE A 432 -14.04 7.12 -31.98
CA PHE A 432 -13.78 8.17 -30.97
C PHE A 432 -13.13 9.40 -31.60
N ARG A 433 -12.07 9.23 -32.39
CA ARG A 433 -11.39 10.31 -33.11
C ARG A 433 -12.35 11.07 -34.04
N THR A 434 -13.15 10.36 -34.82
CA THR A 434 -14.10 10.95 -35.73
C THR A 434 -15.15 11.76 -35.00
N GLU A 435 -15.64 11.27 -33.88
CA GLU A 435 -16.63 11.95 -33.06
C GLU A 435 -16.04 13.19 -32.35
N ALA A 436 -14.80 13.13 -31.86
CA ALA A 436 -14.11 14.28 -31.30
C ALA A 436 -13.94 15.40 -32.32
N MET A 437 -13.50 15.09 -33.53
CA MET A 437 -13.37 16.07 -34.61
C MET A 437 -14.73 16.68 -35.03
N LYS A 438 -15.80 15.88 -35.12
CA LYS A 438 -17.15 16.38 -35.41
C LYS A 438 -17.66 17.34 -34.35
N ARG A 439 -17.47 17.03 -33.06
CA ARG A 439 -17.88 17.88 -31.93
C ARG A 439 -17.04 19.16 -31.88
N ALA A 440 -15.74 19.07 -32.16
CA ALA A 440 -14.87 20.24 -32.29
C ALA A 440 -15.40 21.18 -33.39
N ALA A 441 -15.65 20.66 -34.59
CA ALA A 441 -16.18 21.44 -35.68
C ALA A 441 -17.55 22.10 -35.36
N LYS A 442 -18.46 21.40 -34.69
CA LYS A 442 -19.73 21.98 -34.18
C LYS A 442 -19.51 23.09 -33.15
N ALA A 443 -18.44 23.01 -32.37
CA ALA A 443 -18.06 24.02 -31.38
C ALA A 443 -17.23 25.18 -31.98
N GLY A 444 -16.99 25.18 -33.30
CA GLY A 444 -16.16 26.18 -33.97
C GLY A 444 -14.66 26.08 -33.69
N LEU A 445 -14.21 24.89 -33.24
CA LEU A 445 -12.82 24.65 -32.89
C LEU A 445 -12.10 23.81 -33.95
N ALA A 446 -10.88 24.22 -34.31
CA ALA A 446 -9.98 23.36 -35.05
C ALA A 446 -9.28 22.40 -34.09
N MET A 447 -9.56 21.10 -34.17
CA MET A 447 -8.92 20.05 -33.37
C MET A 447 -8.41 18.96 -34.33
N PRO A 448 -7.26 19.14 -34.97
CA PRO A 448 -6.70 18.12 -35.85
C PRO A 448 -6.20 16.94 -35.05
N CYS A 449 -6.74 15.74 -35.31
CA CYS A 449 -6.38 14.51 -34.65
C CYS A 449 -5.61 13.58 -35.58
N TYR A 450 -4.44 13.13 -35.10
CA TYR A 450 -3.58 12.18 -35.79
C TYR A 450 -3.68 10.79 -35.13
N PRO A 451 -4.03 9.74 -35.90
CA PRO A 451 -4.14 8.39 -35.33
C PRO A 451 -2.77 7.78 -35.08
N ILE A 452 -2.57 7.21 -33.92
CA ILE A 452 -1.37 6.45 -33.55
C ILE A 452 -1.74 4.98 -33.44
N GLN A 453 -1.03 4.13 -34.16
CA GLN A 453 -1.13 2.67 -34.02
C GLN A 453 0.13 2.15 -33.33
N PRO A 454 0.03 1.70 -32.09
CA PRO A 454 1.19 1.14 -31.40
C PRO A 454 1.59 -0.19 -32.05
N ILE A 455 2.84 -0.28 -32.49
CA ILE A 455 3.43 -1.48 -33.09
C ILE A 455 4.30 -2.22 -32.07
N THR A 456 4.84 -1.50 -31.11
CA THR A 456 5.76 -2.01 -30.09
C THR A 456 5.00 -2.35 -28.81
N ASP A 457 5.50 -3.31 -28.05
CA ASP A 457 5.02 -3.65 -26.71
C ASP A 457 4.95 -2.42 -25.80
N LYS A 458 3.93 -2.36 -24.92
CA LYS A 458 3.67 -1.22 -24.07
C LYS A 458 4.81 -0.95 -23.08
N GLU A 459 5.36 -2.01 -22.48
CA GLU A 459 6.46 -1.89 -21.51
C GLU A 459 7.68 -1.25 -22.18
N LEU A 460 8.08 -1.75 -23.34
CA LEU A 460 9.20 -1.18 -24.11
C LEU A 460 8.96 0.26 -24.56
N ARG A 461 7.71 0.64 -24.82
CA ARG A 461 7.37 2.03 -25.18
C ARG A 461 7.59 2.96 -23.98
N ILE A 462 7.09 2.59 -22.82
CA ILE A 462 7.23 3.39 -21.60
C ILE A 462 8.71 3.49 -21.19
N GLU A 463 9.48 2.40 -21.24
CA GLU A 463 10.91 2.43 -20.94
C GLU A 463 11.72 3.39 -21.81
N ARG A 464 11.30 3.63 -23.05
CA ARG A 464 11.93 4.63 -23.95
C ARG A 464 11.83 6.06 -23.44
N LEU A 465 10.96 6.37 -22.49
CA LEU A 465 10.91 7.68 -21.86
C LEU A 465 12.10 7.95 -20.92
N GLN A 466 12.77 6.90 -20.43
CA GLN A 466 13.83 7.04 -19.43
C GLN A 466 15.00 7.93 -19.94
N PRO A 467 15.64 7.67 -21.08
CA PRO A 467 16.77 8.47 -21.52
C PRO A 467 16.41 9.95 -21.72
N PRO A 468 15.30 10.33 -22.39
CA PRO A 468 14.93 11.73 -22.53
C PRO A 468 14.51 12.40 -21.23
N MET A 469 13.93 11.68 -20.25
CA MET A 469 13.61 12.23 -18.93
C MET A 469 14.88 12.52 -18.13
N VAL A 470 15.83 11.60 -18.09
CA VAL A 470 17.14 11.79 -17.43
C VAL A 470 17.91 12.94 -18.11
N ALA A 471 17.84 13.06 -19.42
CA ALA A 471 18.47 14.15 -20.17
C ALA A 471 17.76 15.52 -20.02
N GLY A 472 16.63 15.59 -19.31
CA GLY A 472 15.84 16.82 -19.14
C GLY A 472 15.10 17.27 -20.41
N LEU A 473 14.95 16.37 -21.39
CA LEU A 473 14.18 16.64 -22.63
C LEU A 473 12.67 16.44 -22.43
N ILE A 474 12.25 15.76 -21.36
CA ILE A 474 10.87 15.71 -20.89
C ILE A 474 10.87 16.25 -19.47
N ARG A 475 10.07 17.29 -19.23
CA ARG A 475 9.94 17.88 -17.88
C ARG A 475 8.48 17.92 -17.49
N LEU A 476 8.22 17.57 -16.23
CA LEU A 476 6.89 17.57 -15.64
C LEU A 476 6.65 18.83 -14.82
N HIS A 477 5.42 19.09 -14.41
CA HIS A 477 5.11 20.06 -13.38
C HIS A 477 4.86 19.33 -12.06
N LYS A 478 5.28 19.89 -10.93
CA LYS A 478 5.15 19.23 -9.61
C LYS A 478 3.71 18.93 -9.20
N SER A 479 2.73 19.69 -9.70
CA SER A 479 1.30 19.43 -9.44
C SER A 479 0.72 18.21 -10.19
N GLN A 480 1.49 17.55 -11.03
CA GLN A 480 1.04 16.38 -11.80
C GLN A 480 1.30 15.08 -11.04
N SER A 481 0.92 15.06 -9.75
CA SER A 481 1.28 13.98 -8.82
C SER A 481 0.83 12.61 -9.29
N THR A 482 -0.36 12.45 -9.89
CA THR A 482 -0.83 11.16 -10.42
C THR A 482 0.06 10.62 -11.55
N LEU A 483 0.54 11.47 -12.47
CA LEU A 483 1.46 11.06 -13.53
C LEU A 483 2.84 10.72 -12.96
N ILE A 484 3.33 11.53 -12.01
CA ILE A 484 4.61 11.34 -11.32
C ILE A 484 4.60 9.99 -10.60
N ASP A 485 3.57 9.68 -9.81
CA ASP A 485 3.44 8.42 -9.10
C ASP A 485 3.43 7.21 -10.04
N GLN A 486 2.68 7.28 -11.14
CA GLN A 486 2.63 6.18 -12.12
C GLN A 486 4.01 5.92 -12.75
N LEU A 487 4.80 6.96 -12.99
CA LEU A 487 6.18 6.84 -13.48
C LEU A 487 7.11 6.29 -12.37
N GLN A 488 7.00 6.79 -11.15
CA GLN A 488 7.83 6.36 -10.02
C GLN A 488 7.56 4.91 -9.61
N GLN A 489 6.34 4.43 -9.78
CA GLN A 489 5.96 3.05 -9.46
C GLN A 489 6.15 2.07 -10.62
N TRP A 490 6.56 2.55 -11.79
CA TRP A 490 6.78 1.71 -12.96
C TRP A 490 7.85 0.63 -12.70
N PRO A 491 7.70 -0.67 -13.09
CA PRO A 491 6.54 -1.24 -13.82
C PRO A 491 5.39 -1.73 -12.92
N ASN A 492 5.44 -1.54 -11.62
CA ASN A 492 4.48 -2.09 -10.64
C ASN A 492 3.30 -1.14 -10.33
N ALA A 493 3.16 -0.04 -11.08
CA ALA A 493 2.05 0.89 -10.90
C ALA A 493 0.69 0.19 -11.09
N PRO A 494 -0.33 0.51 -10.26
CA PRO A 494 -1.68 -0.03 -10.43
C PRO A 494 -2.32 0.33 -11.79
N HIS A 495 -1.87 1.44 -12.36
CA HIS A 495 -2.26 1.97 -13.66
C HIS A 495 -1.04 2.58 -14.36
N ASP A 496 -0.98 2.47 -15.68
CA ASP A 496 0.13 2.92 -16.51
C ASP A 496 -0.35 3.74 -17.72
N ASP A 497 -1.61 4.21 -17.69
CA ASP A 497 -2.24 4.97 -18.77
C ASP A 497 -1.57 6.33 -18.98
N GLY A 498 -1.08 6.97 -17.89
CA GLY A 498 -0.34 8.24 -17.94
C GLY A 498 1.02 8.11 -18.64
N PRO A 499 1.90 7.22 -18.20
CA PRO A 499 3.18 6.94 -18.86
C PRO A 499 3.05 6.57 -20.35
N ASP A 500 2.07 5.74 -20.70
CA ASP A 500 1.82 5.36 -22.10
C ASP A 500 1.36 6.54 -22.94
N CYS A 501 0.44 7.36 -22.41
CA CYS A 501 0.01 8.60 -23.07
C CYS A 501 1.16 9.62 -23.20
N LEU A 502 2.07 9.69 -22.20
CA LEU A 502 3.26 10.55 -22.25
C LEU A 502 4.24 10.13 -23.35
N GLU A 503 4.45 8.82 -23.51
CA GLU A 503 5.30 8.32 -24.62
C GLU A 503 4.71 8.70 -25.97
N MET A 504 3.42 8.48 -26.15
CA MET A 504 2.72 8.86 -27.36
C MET A 504 2.83 10.36 -27.64
N LEU A 505 2.69 11.20 -26.60
CA LEU A 505 2.84 12.65 -26.70
C LEU A 505 4.25 13.05 -27.13
N TYR A 506 5.28 12.56 -26.40
CA TYR A 506 6.67 12.94 -26.62
C TYR A 506 7.19 12.50 -28.00
N SER A 507 7.03 11.22 -28.30
CA SER A 507 7.54 10.65 -29.56
C SER A 507 6.95 11.32 -30.79
N ASN A 508 5.69 11.75 -30.73
CA ASN A 508 5.02 12.42 -31.82
C ASN A 508 5.25 13.94 -31.81
N ALA A 509 5.33 14.60 -30.66
CA ALA A 509 5.72 16.01 -30.59
C ALA A 509 7.12 16.23 -31.16
N LEU A 510 8.07 15.35 -30.87
CA LEU A 510 9.41 15.37 -31.48
C LEU A 510 9.37 15.23 -33.00
N LYS A 511 8.55 14.31 -33.50
CA LYS A 511 8.40 14.06 -34.95
C LYS A 511 7.78 15.22 -35.70
N PHE A 512 6.74 15.84 -35.16
CA PHE A 512 5.97 16.90 -35.83
C PHE A 512 6.45 18.30 -35.47
N GLY A 513 7.03 18.54 -34.31
CA GLY A 513 7.56 19.82 -33.87
C GLY A 513 8.85 20.23 -34.57
N GLY A 514 9.71 19.26 -34.96
CA GLY A 514 10.93 19.52 -35.74
C GLY A 514 10.69 19.95 -37.19
N VAL A 515 9.50 19.71 -37.74
CA VAL A 515 9.13 20.08 -39.12
C VAL A 515 8.67 21.54 -39.20
N ALA A 516 8.25 22.17 -38.11
CA ALA A 516 7.72 23.54 -38.10
C ALA A 516 8.78 24.63 -38.26
N SER A 517 10.07 24.32 -38.12
CA SER A 517 11.18 25.28 -38.30
C SER A 517 11.67 25.43 -39.74
N GLY A 518 11.17 24.65 -40.68
CA GLY A 518 11.41 24.77 -42.10
C GLY A 518 10.10 25.06 -42.82
N SER A 519 10.00 26.23 -43.47
CA SER A 519 8.88 26.62 -44.35
C SER A 519 8.66 25.58 -45.44
N THR A 520 7.85 24.55 -45.16
CA THR A 520 7.36 23.65 -46.21
C THR A 520 5.91 23.32 -45.90
N GLN A 521 5.01 23.84 -46.75
CA GLN A 521 3.60 23.47 -46.76
C GLN A 521 3.49 21.95 -46.87
N ILE A 522 2.96 21.31 -45.83
CA ILE A 522 2.58 19.91 -45.92
C ILE A 522 1.30 19.87 -46.75
N ALA A 523 1.46 19.59 -48.04
CA ALA A 523 0.35 19.19 -48.88
C ALA A 523 -0.15 17.84 -48.38
N VAL A 524 -1.30 17.82 -47.72
CA VAL A 524 -2.06 16.59 -47.44
C VAL A 524 -2.57 16.09 -48.79
N SER A 525 -1.79 15.28 -49.48
CA SER A 525 -2.28 14.54 -50.64
C SER A 525 -3.18 13.42 -50.13
N ALA A 526 -4.48 13.63 -50.21
CA ALA A 526 -5.46 12.57 -50.20
C ALA A 526 -5.30 11.77 -51.50
N ALA A 527 -4.38 10.83 -51.52
CA ALA A 527 -4.33 9.83 -52.57
C ALA A 527 -5.42 8.77 -52.27
N SER A 528 -6.62 9.02 -52.74
CA SER A 528 -7.58 7.95 -53.02
C SER A 528 -7.03 7.14 -54.21
N LYS A 529 -6.43 5.98 -53.94
CA LYS A 529 -6.29 4.96 -54.97
C LYS A 529 -7.61 4.21 -55.05
N ASP A 530 -8.34 4.52 -56.11
CA ASP A 530 -9.47 3.75 -56.60
C ASP A 530 -8.91 2.45 -57.23
N PRO A 531 -9.34 1.25 -56.80
CA PRO A 531 -8.84 -0.01 -57.34
C PRO A 531 -9.68 -0.56 -58.50
N MET A 532 -10.42 0.28 -59.22
CA MET A 532 -11.23 -0.14 -60.38
C MET A 532 -11.02 0.78 -61.59
N ALA A 533 -9.93 0.55 -62.30
CA ALA A 533 -9.83 0.87 -63.74
C ALA A 533 -8.82 -0.11 -64.36
N GLY A 534 -9.18 -1.04 -64.96
CA GLY A 534 -9.42 -1.97 -65.94
C GLY A 534 -8.33 -2.19 -66.96
N TYR A 535 -8.20 -3.36 -67.39
CA TYR A 535 -7.42 -4.08 -68.40
C TYR A 535 -6.10 -4.63 -67.95
#